data_fa75595e76a287a70d094d657a0703b1
#
_entry.id   fa75595e76a287a70d094d657a0703b1
#
_cell.length_a   1.000
_cell.length_b   1.000
_cell.length_c   1.000
_cell.angle_alpha   90.00
_cell.angle_beta   90.00
_cell.angle_gamma   90.00
#
_symmetry.space_group_name_H-M   'P 1'
#
loop_
_entity.id
_entity.type
_entity.pdbx_description
1 polymer ?
#
loop_
_entity_poly.entity_id
_entity_poly.type
_entity_poly.pdbx_seq_one_letter_code
_entity_poly.pdbx_strand_id
1 'polypeptide(L)'
;GKLNSTGALCVNTGKYTGRSPNDKFIVDSAGVHDEIAWGKVNVPTTQEVFDALYEKMVAYLQNREIFIFDGFAGADPKYTKAFRVINELASQNLFIHQLLLRPTEEALANYKPDFTIICAPGFKCIPERDHVNSEAAIMIDYEAHLIVIAGSQYAGEIKKSVFSTMNFIMTDMDVLPMHCSANMDPVTGESAVFFGLSGTG
;
A
#
# COMPACT_ATOMS: atom_id res chain seq x y z
N GLY A 1 18.77 -8.62 3.09
CA GLY A 1 19.54 -7.38 2.93
C GLY A 1 20.89 -7.45 3.61
N LYS A 2 21.79 -6.57 3.23
CA LYS A 2 23.13 -6.42 3.83
C LYS A 2 23.38 -4.95 4.11
N LEU A 3 24.02 -4.63 5.23
CA LEU A 3 24.51 -3.29 5.48
C LEU A 3 25.81 -3.07 4.65
N ASN A 4 25.90 -1.91 4.01
CA ASN A 4 27.14 -1.49 3.35
C ASN A 4 28.09 -0.81 4.36
N SER A 5 29.25 -0.36 3.89
CA SER A 5 30.27 0.30 4.72
C SER A 5 29.83 1.63 5.34
N THR A 6 28.76 2.24 4.83
CA THR A 6 28.18 3.49 5.36
C THR A 6 26.98 3.26 6.26
N GLY A 7 26.62 1.99 6.53
CA GLY A 7 25.48 1.62 7.36
C GLY A 7 24.12 1.62 6.60
N ALA A 8 24.12 1.85 5.30
CA ALA A 8 22.90 1.77 4.50
C ALA A 8 22.50 0.32 4.24
N LEU A 9 21.21 0.02 4.32
CA LEU A 9 20.66 -1.29 4.03
C LEU A 9 20.53 -1.47 2.51
N CYS A 10 21.30 -2.40 1.95
CA CYS A 10 21.19 -2.83 0.56
C CYS A 10 20.27 -4.04 0.46
N VAL A 11 19.23 -3.92 -0.35
CA VAL A 11 18.26 -5.00 -0.61
C VAL A 11 18.19 -5.30 -2.09
N ASN A 12 17.86 -6.56 -2.42
CA ASN A 12 17.52 -6.96 -3.79
C ASN A 12 16.00 -6.91 -3.93
N THR A 13 15.51 -6.19 -4.93
CA THR A 13 14.09 -6.09 -5.25
C THR A 13 13.65 -7.09 -6.33
N GLY A 14 14.54 -7.99 -6.76
CA GLY A 14 14.27 -9.00 -7.78
C GLY A 14 14.00 -8.38 -9.16
N LYS A 15 13.03 -8.94 -9.86
CA LYS A 15 12.61 -8.49 -11.21
C LYS A 15 11.99 -7.09 -11.19
N TYR A 16 11.27 -6.74 -10.12
CA TYR A 16 10.55 -5.48 -10.02
C TYR A 16 11.39 -4.44 -9.28
N THR A 17 12.12 -3.61 -10.03
CA THR A 17 12.96 -2.54 -9.48
C THR A 17 12.19 -1.23 -9.25
N GLY A 18 10.92 -1.21 -9.58
CA GLY A 18 9.98 -0.12 -9.43
C GLY A 18 8.55 -0.63 -9.33
N ARG A 19 7.58 0.28 -9.38
CA ARG A 19 6.15 -0.08 -9.38
C ARG A 19 5.76 -0.83 -10.65
N SER A 20 4.74 -1.68 -10.50
CA SER A 20 4.07 -2.38 -11.60
C SER A 20 2.65 -1.82 -11.81
N PRO A 21 2.50 -0.64 -12.42
CA PRO A 21 1.21 0.03 -12.54
C PRO A 21 0.19 -0.77 -13.36
N ASN A 22 0.66 -1.62 -14.27
CA ASN A 22 -0.20 -2.47 -15.10
C ASN A 22 -0.70 -3.72 -14.36
N ASP A 23 -0.19 -4.00 -13.18
CA ASP A 23 -0.56 -5.14 -12.34
C ASP A 23 -1.44 -4.71 -11.14
N LYS A 24 -1.95 -3.46 -11.15
CA LYS A 24 -2.87 -2.95 -10.14
C LYS A 24 -4.32 -3.10 -10.59
N PHE A 25 -5.13 -3.67 -9.70
CA PHE A 25 -6.55 -3.89 -9.90
C PHE A 25 -7.34 -3.40 -8.68
N ILE A 26 -8.59 -3.01 -8.91
CA ILE A 26 -9.54 -2.63 -7.85
C ILE A 26 -10.77 -3.51 -8.00
N VAL A 27 -11.26 -4.05 -6.89
CA VAL A 27 -12.51 -4.83 -6.89
C VAL A 27 -13.66 -3.92 -7.27
N ASP A 28 -14.38 -4.31 -8.32
CA ASP A 28 -15.56 -3.59 -8.79
C ASP A 28 -16.80 -4.12 -8.05
N SER A 29 -17.08 -3.47 -6.93
CA SER A 29 -18.22 -3.79 -6.07
C SER A 29 -19.28 -2.70 -6.12
N ALA A 30 -20.50 -3.00 -5.69
CA ALA A 30 -21.64 -2.09 -5.79
C ALA A 30 -21.44 -0.76 -5.06
N GLY A 31 -20.74 -0.79 -3.90
CA GLY A 31 -20.46 0.41 -3.12
C GLY A 31 -19.27 1.23 -3.61
N VAL A 32 -18.55 0.74 -4.63
CA VAL A 32 -17.32 1.38 -5.13
C VAL A 32 -17.45 1.76 -6.61
N HIS A 33 -18.33 1.10 -7.34
CA HIS A 33 -18.44 1.22 -8.80
C HIS A 33 -18.50 2.67 -9.30
N ASP A 34 -19.41 3.45 -8.73
CA ASP A 34 -19.67 4.83 -9.18
C ASP A 34 -18.63 5.84 -8.65
N GLU A 35 -17.80 5.43 -7.68
CA GLU A 35 -16.78 6.28 -7.05
C GLU A 35 -15.41 6.19 -7.75
N ILE A 36 -15.25 5.26 -8.68
CA ILE A 36 -13.98 5.01 -9.37
C ILE A 36 -14.05 5.45 -10.84
N ALA A 37 -13.10 6.26 -11.25
CA ALA A 37 -12.88 6.56 -12.67
C ALA A 37 -12.17 5.34 -13.33
N TRP A 38 -12.97 4.39 -13.77
CA TRP A 38 -12.49 3.15 -14.42
C TRP A 38 -11.77 3.42 -15.74
N GLY A 39 -10.72 2.66 -16.02
CA GLY A 39 -9.95 2.77 -17.24
C GLY A 39 -8.56 2.14 -17.13
N LYS A 40 -7.62 2.63 -17.91
CA LYS A 40 -6.26 2.08 -17.96
C LYS A 40 -5.46 2.18 -16.65
N VAL A 41 -5.85 3.10 -15.76
CA VAL A 41 -5.17 3.33 -14.47
C VAL A 41 -5.86 2.57 -13.35
N ASN A 42 -7.19 2.59 -13.34
CA ASN A 42 -8.00 1.86 -12.38
C ASN A 42 -8.69 0.70 -13.12
N VAL A 43 -8.03 -0.44 -13.10
CA VAL A 43 -8.49 -1.63 -13.81
C VAL A 43 -9.40 -2.42 -12.88
N PRO A 44 -10.64 -2.72 -13.29
CA PRO A 44 -11.55 -3.50 -12.46
C PRO A 44 -11.12 -4.97 -12.36
N THR A 45 -11.40 -5.59 -11.23
CA THR A 45 -11.40 -7.04 -11.03
C THR A 45 -12.66 -7.46 -10.29
N THR A 46 -13.01 -8.74 -10.33
CA THR A 46 -14.19 -9.24 -9.62
C THR A 46 -13.84 -9.68 -8.20
N GLN A 47 -14.85 -9.77 -7.33
CA GLN A 47 -14.69 -10.28 -5.97
C GLN A 47 -14.15 -11.70 -5.97
N GLU A 48 -14.64 -12.57 -6.87
CA GLU A 48 -14.22 -13.97 -6.94
C GLU A 48 -12.73 -14.09 -7.28
N VAL A 49 -12.20 -13.23 -8.16
CA VAL A 49 -10.79 -13.22 -8.52
C VAL A 49 -9.95 -12.73 -7.34
N PHE A 50 -10.41 -11.70 -6.64
CA PHE A 50 -9.75 -11.19 -5.43
C PHE A 50 -9.70 -12.25 -4.34
N ASP A 51 -10.84 -12.85 -4.00
CA ASP A 51 -10.95 -13.85 -2.95
C ASP A 51 -10.08 -15.08 -3.24
N ALA A 52 -10.10 -15.55 -4.49
CA ALA A 52 -9.25 -16.67 -4.90
C ALA A 52 -7.75 -16.36 -4.78
N LEU A 53 -7.31 -15.14 -5.09
CA LEU A 53 -5.92 -14.74 -4.90
C LEU A 53 -5.58 -14.59 -3.43
N TYR A 54 -6.45 -13.96 -2.66
CA TYR A 54 -6.30 -13.79 -1.21
C TYR A 54 -6.13 -15.13 -0.49
N GLU A 55 -7.02 -16.09 -0.74
CA GLU A 55 -6.95 -17.44 -0.14
C GLU A 55 -5.63 -18.15 -0.47
N LYS A 56 -5.17 -18.08 -1.72
CA LYS A 56 -3.89 -18.65 -2.14
C LYS A 56 -2.71 -17.98 -1.43
N MET A 57 -2.74 -16.66 -1.28
CA MET A 57 -1.69 -15.92 -0.57
C MET A 57 -1.67 -16.25 0.92
N VAL A 58 -2.82 -16.34 1.57
CA VAL A 58 -2.93 -16.76 2.98
C VAL A 58 -2.42 -18.18 3.17
N ALA A 59 -2.79 -19.12 2.28
CA ALA A 59 -2.30 -20.48 2.30
C ALA A 59 -0.76 -20.54 2.11
N TYR A 60 -0.23 -19.73 1.18
CA TYR A 60 1.21 -19.64 0.95
C TYR A 60 1.98 -19.13 2.18
N LEU A 61 1.41 -18.18 2.94
CA LEU A 61 2.04 -17.60 4.11
C LEU A 61 1.99 -18.50 5.35
N GLN A 62 1.25 -19.61 5.33
CA GLN A 62 1.20 -20.55 6.47
C GLN A 62 2.60 -21.11 6.79
N ASN A 63 2.93 -21.13 8.08
CA ASN A 63 4.23 -21.56 8.61
C ASN A 63 5.47 -20.80 8.07
N ARG A 64 5.28 -19.61 7.51
CA ARG A 64 6.36 -18.70 7.13
C ARG A 64 6.61 -17.66 8.21
N GLU A 65 7.84 -17.19 8.29
CA GLU A 65 8.13 -15.99 9.05
C GLU A 65 7.47 -14.79 8.38
N ILE A 66 6.73 -14.01 9.15
CA ILE A 66 6.08 -12.79 8.69
C ILE A 66 6.40 -11.63 9.64
N PHE A 67 6.38 -10.43 9.10
CA PHE A 67 6.57 -9.19 9.83
C PHE A 67 5.27 -8.40 9.81
N ILE A 68 4.83 -7.93 10.97
CA ILE A 68 3.61 -7.15 11.11
C ILE A 68 3.99 -5.74 11.59
N PHE A 69 3.44 -4.75 10.94
CA PHE A 69 3.51 -3.36 11.35
C PHE A 69 2.11 -2.78 11.45
N ASP A 70 1.80 -2.23 12.61
CA ASP A 70 0.61 -1.43 12.85
C ASP A 70 1.01 0.04 12.93
N GLY A 71 0.34 0.90 12.15
CA GLY A 71 0.69 2.31 12.07
C GLY A 71 -0.39 3.17 11.45
N PHE A 72 -0.12 4.46 11.31
CA PHE A 72 -1.12 5.42 10.86
C PHE A 72 -0.64 6.20 9.63
N ALA A 73 -1.56 6.47 8.71
CA ALA A 73 -1.40 7.41 7.61
C ALA A 73 -2.21 8.68 7.87
N GLY A 74 -1.58 9.84 7.65
CA GLY A 74 -2.17 11.14 7.96
C GLY A 74 -1.83 11.61 9.38
N ALA A 75 -1.26 12.82 9.49
CA ALA A 75 -0.83 13.39 10.76
C ALA A 75 -1.96 14.15 11.49
N ASP A 76 -2.96 14.63 10.78
CA ASP A 76 -4.13 15.26 11.38
C ASP A 76 -5.07 14.18 11.95
N PRO A 77 -5.36 14.19 13.26
CA PRO A 77 -6.22 13.18 13.89
C PRO A 77 -7.60 13.02 13.26
N LYS A 78 -8.13 14.09 12.66
CA LYS A 78 -9.43 14.06 11.96
C LYS A 78 -9.42 13.15 10.73
N TYR A 79 -8.26 13.03 10.08
CA TYR A 79 -8.10 12.34 8.79
C TYR A 79 -7.20 11.12 8.88
N THR A 80 -6.65 10.84 10.06
CA THR A 80 -5.78 9.68 10.29
C THR A 80 -6.51 8.37 10.04
N LYS A 81 -5.85 7.44 9.33
CA LYS A 81 -6.32 6.07 9.10
C LYS A 81 -5.29 5.06 9.59
N ALA A 82 -5.79 4.00 10.22
CA ALA A 82 -4.98 2.92 10.75
C ALA A 82 -4.73 1.83 9.70
N PHE A 83 -3.47 1.47 9.50
CA PHE A 83 -3.05 0.44 8.54
C PHE A 83 -2.27 -0.66 9.24
N ARG A 84 -2.72 -1.91 9.07
CA ARG A 84 -1.92 -3.09 9.39
C ARG A 84 -1.23 -3.59 8.13
N VAL A 85 0.09 -3.75 8.19
CA VAL A 85 0.88 -4.29 7.09
C VAL A 85 1.49 -5.61 7.53
N ILE A 86 1.13 -6.69 6.84
CA ILE A 86 1.64 -8.04 7.03
C ILE A 86 2.51 -8.37 5.83
N ASN A 87 3.78 -8.64 6.03
CA ASN A 87 4.71 -8.89 4.93
C ASN A 87 5.78 -9.93 5.23
N GLU A 88 6.30 -10.52 4.18
CA GLU A 88 7.29 -11.61 4.20
C GLU A 88 8.73 -11.12 4.40
N LEU A 89 9.03 -9.85 4.06
CA LEU A 89 10.38 -9.34 4.06
C LEU A 89 10.59 -8.27 5.12
N ALA A 90 11.55 -8.48 6.01
CA ALA A 90 11.95 -7.49 7.02
C ALA A 90 12.31 -6.13 6.43
N SER A 91 12.90 -6.09 5.23
CA SER A 91 13.26 -4.85 4.54
C SER A 91 12.04 -4.03 4.12
N GLN A 92 10.96 -4.68 3.71
CA GLN A 92 9.70 -4.00 3.40
C GLN A 92 9.03 -3.48 4.67
N ASN A 93 9.10 -4.25 5.75
CA ASN A 93 8.60 -3.83 7.06
C ASN A 93 9.36 -2.62 7.58
N LEU A 94 10.70 -2.63 7.51
CA LEU A 94 11.54 -1.49 7.87
C LEU A 94 11.20 -0.24 7.05
N PHE A 95 10.96 -0.40 5.75
CA PHE A 95 10.54 0.71 4.88
C PHE A 95 9.23 1.34 5.37
N ILE A 96 8.25 0.54 5.74
CA ILE A 96 6.96 1.03 6.24
C ILE A 96 7.09 1.69 7.61
N HIS A 97 7.95 1.19 8.48
CA HIS A 97 8.29 1.83 9.77
C HIS A 97 8.83 3.26 9.63
N GLN A 98 9.48 3.57 8.51
CA GLN A 98 10.00 4.91 8.22
C GLN A 98 8.96 5.82 7.56
N LEU A 99 7.91 5.24 6.99
CA LEU A 99 6.94 5.95 6.17
C LEU A 99 5.67 6.32 6.93
N LEU A 100 5.13 5.40 7.71
CA LEU A 100 3.91 5.59 8.48
C LEU A 100 4.22 6.09 9.89
N LEU A 101 3.26 6.78 10.47
CA LEU A 101 3.32 7.18 11.88
C LEU A 101 3.26 5.94 12.77
N ARG A 102 4.19 5.88 13.72
CA ARG A 102 4.26 4.79 14.69
C ARG A 102 3.27 5.04 15.83
N PRO A 103 2.49 4.04 16.21
CA PRO A 103 1.61 4.15 17.35
C PRO A 103 2.41 4.23 18.68
N THR A 104 1.80 4.81 19.69
CA THR A 104 2.26 4.67 21.07
C THR A 104 1.88 3.27 21.60
N GLU A 105 2.48 2.84 22.70
CA GLU A 105 2.13 1.57 23.35
C GLU A 105 0.64 1.51 23.74
N GLU A 106 0.09 2.62 24.21
CA GLU A 106 -1.34 2.74 24.53
C GLU A 106 -2.23 2.58 23.28
N ALA A 107 -1.85 3.19 22.16
CA ALA A 107 -2.57 3.05 20.90
C ALA A 107 -2.49 1.62 20.36
N LEU A 108 -1.36 0.91 20.56
CA LEU A 108 -1.21 -0.49 20.16
C LEU A 108 -2.11 -1.43 20.97
N ALA A 109 -2.30 -1.17 22.27
CA ALA A 109 -3.13 -2.03 23.13
C ALA A 109 -4.60 -2.15 22.66
N ASN A 110 -5.10 -1.11 21.97
CA ASN A 110 -6.46 -1.04 21.45
C ASN A 110 -6.51 -0.91 19.92
N TYR A 111 -5.42 -1.27 19.23
CA TYR A 111 -5.28 -1.04 17.82
C TYR A 111 -6.29 -1.85 16.99
N LYS A 112 -7.03 -1.15 16.14
CA LYS A 112 -7.92 -1.72 15.14
C LYS A 112 -7.57 -1.10 13.80
N PRO A 113 -7.12 -1.87 12.81
CA PRO A 113 -6.83 -1.34 11.50
C PRO A 113 -8.12 -0.93 10.77
N ASP A 114 -8.08 0.23 10.11
CA ASP A 114 -9.07 0.58 9.09
C ASP A 114 -8.83 -0.23 7.82
N PHE A 115 -7.56 -0.50 7.49
CA PHE A 115 -7.17 -1.31 6.34
C PHE A 115 -6.06 -2.29 6.70
N THR A 116 -6.10 -3.47 6.06
CA THR A 116 -5.04 -4.47 6.15
C THR A 116 -4.38 -4.65 4.78
N ILE A 117 -3.04 -4.65 4.76
CA ILE A 117 -2.24 -4.93 3.56
C ILE A 117 -1.47 -6.22 3.79
N ILE A 118 -1.65 -7.20 2.89
CA ILE A 118 -0.89 -8.44 2.90
C ILE A 118 0.05 -8.44 1.71
N CYS A 119 1.36 -8.49 1.97
CA CYS A 119 2.38 -8.46 0.95
C CYS A 119 3.23 -9.73 0.98
N ALA A 120 3.10 -10.55 -0.06
CA ALA A 120 3.79 -11.83 -0.24
C ALA A 120 4.66 -11.81 -1.50
N PRO A 121 5.86 -11.20 -1.47
CA PRO A 121 6.72 -11.08 -2.64
C PRO A 121 7.25 -12.40 -3.18
N GLY A 122 7.31 -13.45 -2.35
CA GLY A 122 7.69 -14.79 -2.78
C GLY A 122 6.57 -15.58 -3.46
N PHE A 123 5.31 -15.19 -3.25
CA PHE A 123 4.18 -15.76 -3.99
C PHE A 123 4.19 -15.24 -5.43
N LYS A 124 4.07 -16.14 -6.41
CA LYS A 124 4.05 -15.80 -7.82
C LYS A 124 2.69 -16.17 -8.43
N CYS A 125 2.05 -15.18 -9.02
CA CYS A 125 0.82 -15.41 -9.76
C CYS A 125 1.09 -16.18 -11.05
N ILE A 126 0.09 -16.93 -11.49
CA ILE A 126 0.03 -17.56 -12.81
C ILE A 126 -1.02 -16.79 -13.60
N PRO A 127 -0.64 -15.95 -14.58
CA PRO A 127 -1.54 -15.00 -15.22
C PRO A 127 -2.86 -15.58 -15.70
N GLU A 128 -2.83 -16.70 -16.40
CA GLU A 128 -4.00 -17.34 -16.99
C GLU A 128 -4.96 -17.92 -15.93
N ARG A 129 -4.42 -18.31 -14.76
CA ARG A 129 -5.20 -18.93 -13.68
C ARG A 129 -5.69 -17.90 -12.67
N ASP A 130 -4.88 -16.87 -12.43
CA ASP A 130 -5.13 -15.87 -11.40
C ASP A 130 -5.76 -14.60 -12.00
N HIS A 131 -6.02 -14.59 -13.31
CA HIS A 131 -6.63 -13.47 -14.06
C HIS A 131 -5.90 -12.15 -13.88
N VAL A 132 -4.56 -12.19 -13.98
CA VAL A 132 -3.66 -11.04 -13.83
C VAL A 132 -2.73 -10.91 -15.02
N ASN A 133 -2.00 -9.79 -15.13
CA ASN A 133 -1.17 -9.50 -16.30
C ASN A 133 0.24 -10.10 -16.22
N SER A 134 0.72 -10.41 -15.01
CA SER A 134 2.07 -10.93 -14.80
C SER A 134 2.14 -11.83 -13.56
N GLU A 135 3.35 -12.22 -13.15
CA GLU A 135 3.57 -12.96 -11.90
C GLU A 135 3.38 -12.10 -10.63
N ALA A 136 3.13 -10.81 -10.80
CA ALA A 136 2.80 -9.90 -9.70
C ALA A 136 1.36 -9.39 -9.85
N ALA A 137 0.73 -9.08 -8.72
CA ALA A 137 -0.58 -8.44 -8.67
C ALA A 137 -0.69 -7.55 -7.43
N ILE A 138 -1.30 -6.39 -7.59
CA ILE A 138 -1.71 -5.51 -6.52
C ILE A 138 -3.24 -5.38 -6.64
N MET A 139 -3.98 -5.94 -5.71
CA MET A 139 -5.45 -5.86 -5.73
C MET A 139 -5.96 -5.15 -4.48
N ILE A 140 -6.88 -4.23 -4.68
CA ILE A 140 -7.47 -3.40 -3.62
C ILE A 140 -8.97 -3.71 -3.57
N ASP A 141 -9.44 -4.13 -2.40
CA ASP A 141 -10.85 -4.23 -2.07
C ASP A 141 -11.18 -3.17 -1.02
N TYR A 142 -11.85 -2.10 -1.47
CA TYR A 142 -12.19 -0.99 -0.59
C TYR A 142 -13.34 -1.33 0.37
N GLU A 143 -14.29 -2.18 -0.02
CA GLU A 143 -15.39 -2.60 0.87
C GLU A 143 -14.92 -3.59 1.95
N ALA A 144 -14.05 -4.53 1.58
CA ALA A 144 -13.45 -5.44 2.56
C ALA A 144 -12.32 -4.81 3.37
N HIS A 145 -11.90 -3.58 3.04
CA HIS A 145 -10.77 -2.90 3.67
C HIS A 145 -9.47 -3.72 3.62
N LEU A 146 -9.27 -4.41 2.48
CA LEU A 146 -8.19 -5.37 2.31
C LEU A 146 -7.41 -5.12 1.02
N ILE A 147 -6.08 -5.21 1.10
CA ILE A 147 -5.18 -5.04 -0.03
C ILE A 147 -4.23 -6.23 -0.06
N VAL A 148 -4.06 -6.83 -1.23
CA VAL A 148 -3.11 -7.90 -1.43
C VAL A 148 -2.06 -7.50 -2.46
N ILE A 149 -0.78 -7.79 -2.16
CA ILE A 149 0.37 -7.51 -3.01
C ILE A 149 1.13 -8.82 -3.19
N ALA A 150 1.01 -9.41 -4.35
CA ALA A 150 1.68 -10.64 -4.74
C ALA A 150 2.91 -10.35 -5.60
N GLY A 151 3.96 -11.14 -5.48
CA GLY A 151 5.04 -11.24 -6.45
C GLY A 151 6.04 -10.09 -6.51
N SER A 152 5.79 -8.95 -5.87
CA SER A 152 6.67 -7.78 -5.91
C SER A 152 7.51 -7.63 -4.64
N GLN A 153 8.83 -7.59 -4.80
CA GLN A 153 9.76 -7.28 -3.70
C GLN A 153 9.97 -5.75 -3.51
N TYR A 154 9.42 -4.93 -4.41
CA TYR A 154 9.54 -3.49 -4.34
C TYR A 154 8.62 -2.90 -3.28
N ALA A 155 9.19 -2.40 -2.17
CA ALA A 155 8.43 -1.89 -1.01
C ALA A 155 7.53 -0.69 -1.35
N GLY A 156 7.84 0.03 -2.43
CA GLY A 156 7.03 1.16 -2.89
C GLY A 156 5.60 0.79 -3.32
N GLU A 157 5.30 -0.49 -3.57
CA GLU A 157 3.92 -0.94 -3.82
C GLU A 157 3.06 -0.79 -2.56
N ILE A 158 3.60 -1.11 -1.38
CA ILE A 158 2.88 -0.93 -0.10
C ILE A 158 2.58 0.57 0.11
N LYS A 159 3.60 1.44 -0.08
CA LYS A 159 3.39 2.90 -0.01
C LYS A 159 2.28 3.37 -0.94
N LYS A 160 2.30 2.90 -2.19
CA LYS A 160 1.34 3.35 -3.19
C LYS A 160 -0.06 2.77 -2.97
N SER A 161 -0.17 1.62 -2.36
CA SER A 161 -1.46 1.08 -1.93
C SER A 161 -2.08 1.95 -0.83
N VAL A 162 -1.30 2.32 0.20
CA VAL A 162 -1.75 3.29 1.22
C VAL A 162 -2.14 4.62 0.58
N PHE A 163 -1.31 5.15 -0.32
CA PHE A 163 -1.60 6.40 -1.02
C PHE A 163 -2.89 6.33 -1.84
N SER A 164 -3.12 5.24 -2.59
CA SER A 164 -4.36 5.05 -3.36
C SER A 164 -5.59 4.99 -2.46
N THR A 165 -5.47 4.29 -1.33
CA THR A 165 -6.54 4.20 -0.33
C THR A 165 -6.86 5.54 0.30
N MET A 166 -5.83 6.32 0.67
CA MET A 166 -6.03 7.66 1.21
C MET A 166 -6.66 8.61 0.18
N ASN A 167 -6.29 8.49 -1.12
CA ASN A 167 -6.94 9.26 -2.18
C ASN A 167 -8.44 8.93 -2.30
N PHE A 168 -8.80 7.66 -2.20
CA PHE A 168 -10.19 7.23 -2.23
C PHE A 168 -10.98 7.79 -1.03
N ILE A 169 -10.50 7.56 0.19
CA ILE A 169 -11.19 7.93 1.43
C ILE A 169 -11.28 9.46 1.61
N MET A 170 -10.19 10.19 1.32
CA MET A 170 -10.14 11.64 1.59
C MET A 170 -11.09 12.42 0.69
N THR A 171 -11.34 11.95 -0.52
CA THR A 171 -12.28 12.58 -1.45
C THR A 171 -13.70 12.59 -0.87
N ASP A 172 -14.13 11.52 -0.22
CA ASP A 172 -15.44 11.45 0.46
C ASP A 172 -15.53 12.36 1.70
N MET A 173 -14.39 12.82 2.19
CA MET A 173 -14.30 13.76 3.32
C MET A 173 -14.10 15.19 2.89
N ASP A 174 -14.32 15.54 1.62
CA ASP A 174 -14.08 16.86 1.02
C ASP A 174 -12.62 17.33 1.16
N VAL A 175 -11.67 16.41 1.18
CA VAL A 175 -10.23 16.69 1.25
C VAL A 175 -9.57 16.29 -0.06
N LEU A 176 -8.83 17.20 -0.68
CA LEU A 176 -8.05 16.93 -1.88
C LEU A 176 -6.68 16.34 -1.51
N PRO A 177 -6.47 15.04 -1.70
CA PRO A 177 -5.16 14.44 -1.50
C PRO A 177 -4.23 14.79 -2.67
N MET A 178 -2.96 15.05 -2.38
CA MET A 178 -1.97 15.39 -3.39
C MET A 178 -0.69 14.60 -3.22
N HIS A 179 -0.10 14.21 -4.35
CA HIS A 179 1.25 13.68 -4.41
C HIS A 179 2.22 14.84 -4.54
N CYS A 180 2.62 15.41 -3.43
CA CYS A 180 3.41 16.64 -3.35
C CYS A 180 4.41 16.60 -2.19
N SER A 181 5.28 17.59 -2.13
CA SER A 181 5.94 18.00 -0.91
C SER A 181 5.30 19.29 -0.38
N ALA A 182 5.38 19.50 0.92
CA ALA A 182 4.87 20.68 1.59
C ALA A 182 5.82 21.13 2.68
N ASN A 183 5.87 22.41 2.92
CA ASN A 183 6.48 22.99 4.11
C ASN A 183 5.59 24.07 4.73
N MET A 184 5.87 24.41 5.95
CA MET A 184 5.14 25.44 6.69
C MET A 184 6.15 26.32 7.45
N ASP A 185 5.94 27.63 7.40
CA ASP A 185 6.67 28.54 8.25
C ASP A 185 6.19 28.38 9.70
N PRO A 186 7.07 28.04 10.65
CA PRO A 186 6.67 27.78 12.04
C PRO A 186 6.25 29.05 12.79
N VAL A 187 6.55 30.26 12.29
CA VAL A 187 6.22 31.53 12.92
C VAL A 187 4.90 32.08 12.40
N THR A 188 4.72 32.09 11.07
CA THR A 188 3.52 32.68 10.44
C THR A 188 2.40 31.65 10.24
N GLY A 189 2.73 30.34 10.19
CA GLY A 189 1.81 29.26 9.83
C GLY A 189 1.50 29.19 8.34
N GLU A 190 2.11 30.05 7.52
CA GLU A 190 1.94 29.98 6.06
C GLU A 190 2.53 28.70 5.49
N SER A 191 1.77 28.05 4.61
CA SER A 191 2.16 26.77 4.02
C SER A 191 2.42 26.91 2.53
N ALA A 192 3.45 26.23 2.03
CA ALA A 192 3.75 26.09 0.61
C ALA A 192 3.64 24.64 0.19
N VAL A 193 3.02 24.39 -0.97
CA VAL A 193 2.84 23.07 -1.56
C VAL A 193 3.56 23.02 -2.89
N PHE A 194 4.38 21.97 -3.11
CA PHE A 194 5.18 21.77 -4.31
C PHE A 194 4.74 20.49 -5.01
N PHE A 195 4.15 20.61 -6.16
CA PHE A 195 3.69 19.48 -6.96
C PHE A 195 3.96 19.69 -8.44
N GLY A 196 4.09 18.57 -9.17
CA GLY A 196 4.41 18.57 -10.58
C GLY A 196 4.76 17.18 -11.08
N LEU A 197 5.20 17.09 -12.32
CA LEU A 197 5.71 15.85 -12.90
C LEU A 197 7.08 15.48 -12.31
N SER A 198 7.44 14.19 -12.38
CA SER A 198 8.76 13.73 -11.95
C SER A 198 9.88 14.54 -12.65
N GLY A 199 10.82 15.06 -11.89
CA GLY A 199 11.95 15.84 -12.40
C GLY A 199 11.72 17.35 -12.49
N THR A 200 10.63 17.87 -11.96
CA THR A 200 10.36 19.33 -11.92
C THR A 200 11.00 20.05 -10.73
N GLY A 201 11.67 19.34 -9.85
CA GLY A 201 12.37 19.91 -8.69
C GLY A 201 11.84 19.42 -7.37
#